data_25d92ac5567dd7c4a5a9a386815d5564
#
_entry.id   25d92ac5567dd7c4a5a9a386815d5564
#
_cell.length_a   1.000
_cell.length_b   1.000
_cell.length_c   1.000
_cell.angle_alpha   90.00
_cell.angle_beta   90.00
_cell.angle_gamma   90.00
#
_symmetry.space_group_name_H-M   'P 1'
#
loop_
_entity.id
_entity.type
_entity.pdbx_description
1 polymer ?
#
loop_
_entity_poly.entity_id
_entity_poly.type
_entity_poly.pdbx_seq_one_letter_code
_entity_poly.pdbx_strand_id
1 'polypeptide(L)'
;DFMFATIPSVIGQIRAGKLRPLAVSTLQRSTTLPELPTIAESGYPGFDAGSWFGFFAPKGTPPAVVDTINREVNAALPALQAQMLNEGAEPVGGTPAQFAAFIRQEHDKWAALVRKFEPSAN
;
A
#
# COMPACT_ATOMS: atom_id res chain seq x y z
N ASP A 1 9.19 18.05 14.73
CA ASP A 1 8.08 17.09 14.70
C ASP A 1 8.22 16.22 13.47
N PHE A 2 7.74 14.98 13.52
CA PHE A 2 7.68 14.09 12.38
C PHE A 2 6.33 13.35 12.34
N MET A 3 5.99 12.80 11.19
CA MET A 3 4.76 12.06 10.98
C MET A 3 4.97 10.90 10.00
N PHE A 4 4.15 9.86 10.10
CA PHE A 4 3.91 8.90 9.04
C PHE A 4 2.70 9.35 8.22
N ALA A 5 2.84 9.36 6.92
CA ALA A 5 1.77 9.75 5.99
C ALA A 5 1.84 8.91 4.70
N THR A 6 0.74 8.77 4.00
CA THR A 6 0.76 8.17 2.67
C THR A 6 1.35 9.14 1.66
N ILE A 7 2.14 8.65 0.69
CA ILE A 7 2.73 9.53 -0.34
C ILE A 7 1.68 10.40 -1.04
N PRO A 8 0.52 9.86 -1.47
CA PRO A 8 -0.51 10.69 -2.10
C PRO A 8 -0.99 11.88 -1.25
N SER A 9 -1.03 11.72 0.07
CA SER A 9 -1.51 12.79 0.95
C SER A 9 -0.51 13.93 1.16
N VAL A 10 0.78 13.70 0.92
CA VAL A 10 1.85 14.67 1.23
C VAL A 10 2.71 15.05 0.03
N ILE A 11 2.59 14.39 -1.12
CA ILE A 11 3.47 14.60 -2.27
C ILE A 11 3.48 16.06 -2.75
N GLY A 12 2.35 16.74 -2.72
CA GLY A 12 2.28 18.16 -3.05
C GLY A 12 3.09 19.05 -2.10
N GLN A 13 3.11 18.72 -0.80
CA GLN A 13 3.89 19.47 0.20
C GLN A 13 5.39 19.18 0.09
N ILE A 14 5.75 17.95 -0.26
CA ILE A 14 7.14 17.55 -0.53
C ILE A 14 7.66 18.33 -1.74
N ARG A 15 6.93 18.31 -2.87
CA ARG A 15 7.28 19.05 -4.09
C ARG A 15 7.37 20.57 -3.88
N ALA A 16 6.55 21.10 -2.99
CA ALA A 16 6.59 22.51 -2.59
C ALA A 16 7.70 22.85 -1.58
N GLY A 17 8.53 21.87 -1.18
CA GLY A 17 9.61 22.07 -0.18
C GLY A 17 9.13 22.33 1.24
N LYS A 18 7.85 22.11 1.54
CA LYS A 18 7.28 22.35 2.87
C LYS A 18 7.43 21.16 3.82
N LEU A 19 7.67 19.97 3.27
CA LEU A 19 7.96 18.74 4.01
C LEU A 19 9.26 18.14 3.48
N ARG A 20 10.11 17.67 4.40
CA ARG A 20 11.30 16.90 4.08
C ARG A 20 11.00 15.40 4.30
N PRO A 21 10.91 14.61 3.24
CA PRO A 21 10.76 13.18 3.39
C PRO A 21 12.08 12.57 3.90
N LEU A 22 12.01 11.54 4.73
CA LEU A 22 13.17 10.90 5.34
C LEU A 22 13.40 9.50 4.79
N ALA A 23 12.36 8.69 4.72
CA ALA A 23 12.37 7.33 4.22
C ALA A 23 10.96 6.89 3.83
N VAL A 24 10.84 5.81 3.08
CA VAL A 24 9.58 5.11 2.84
C VAL A 24 9.48 3.87 3.73
N SER A 25 8.26 3.52 4.13
CA SER A 25 7.99 2.39 5.02
C SER A 25 7.72 1.06 4.29
N THR A 26 7.71 1.09 2.96
CA THR A 26 7.61 -0.10 2.11
C THR A 26 8.94 -0.83 2.01
N LEU A 27 8.90 -2.14 1.73
CA LEU A 27 10.12 -2.94 1.54
C LEU A 27 10.93 -2.49 0.31
N GLN A 28 10.24 -2.05 -0.73
CA GLN A 28 10.85 -1.49 -1.94
C GLN A 28 10.76 0.03 -1.93
N ARG A 29 11.74 0.70 -2.55
CA ARG A 29 11.69 2.16 -2.74
C ARG A 29 10.50 2.53 -3.60
N SER A 30 9.92 3.69 -3.32
CA SER A 30 8.85 4.25 -4.15
C SER A 30 9.38 4.66 -5.53
N THR A 31 8.63 4.34 -6.58
CA THR A 31 8.93 4.81 -7.94
C THR A 31 8.72 6.32 -8.09
N THR A 32 7.87 6.91 -7.24
CA THR A 32 7.60 8.36 -7.23
C THR A 32 8.69 9.17 -6.52
N LEU A 33 9.38 8.56 -5.55
CA LEU A 33 10.45 9.18 -4.75
C LEU A 33 11.65 8.20 -4.66
N PRO A 34 12.30 7.88 -5.79
CA PRO A 34 13.31 6.83 -5.86
C PRO A 34 14.60 7.15 -5.08
N GLU A 35 14.83 8.42 -4.80
CA GLU A 35 15.96 8.91 -4.01
C GLU A 35 15.83 8.59 -2.52
N LEU A 36 14.61 8.32 -2.03
CA LEU A 36 14.41 8.03 -0.62
C LEU A 36 14.78 6.59 -0.30
N PRO A 37 15.57 6.36 0.75
CA PRO A 37 15.81 5.00 1.25
C PRO A 37 14.53 4.41 1.85
N THR A 38 14.48 3.10 1.96
CA THR A 38 13.48 2.44 2.80
C THR A 38 13.93 2.43 4.27
N ILE A 39 12.99 2.23 5.19
CA ILE A 39 13.32 1.99 6.61
C ILE A 39 14.15 0.71 6.74
N ALA A 40 13.89 -0.30 5.89
CA ALA A 40 14.67 -1.53 5.87
C ALA A 40 16.15 -1.27 5.53
N GLU A 41 16.43 -0.44 4.53
CA GLU A 41 17.81 -0.02 4.16
C GLU A 41 18.46 0.85 5.24
N SER A 42 17.67 1.51 6.08
CA SER A 42 18.14 2.43 7.13
C SER A 42 18.44 1.75 8.46
N GLY A 43 18.59 0.43 8.49
CA GLY A 43 19.02 -0.32 9.68
C GLY A 43 17.95 -1.21 10.32
N TYR A 44 16.78 -1.38 9.69
CA TYR A 44 15.69 -2.24 10.16
C TYR A 44 15.34 -3.31 9.10
N PRO A 45 16.21 -4.30 8.84
CA PRO A 45 16.00 -5.30 7.79
C PRO A 45 14.65 -5.98 7.91
N GLY A 46 13.94 -6.10 6.78
CA GLY A 46 12.60 -6.71 6.73
C GLY A 46 11.46 -5.81 7.20
N PHE A 47 11.72 -4.55 7.54
CA PHE A 47 10.64 -3.61 7.82
C PHE A 47 9.80 -3.37 6.56
N ASP A 48 8.51 -3.63 6.68
CA ASP A 48 7.53 -3.42 5.60
C ASP A 48 6.16 -3.06 6.20
N ALA A 49 5.77 -1.80 6.05
CA ALA A 49 4.51 -1.25 6.56
C ALA A 49 3.89 -0.30 5.53
N GLY A 50 3.60 -0.82 4.34
CA GLY A 50 2.93 -0.08 3.29
C GLY A 50 1.43 0.10 3.56
N SER A 51 0.86 1.21 3.08
CA SER A 51 -0.60 1.37 2.99
C SER A 51 -1.06 0.93 1.60
N TRP A 52 -2.18 0.23 1.56
CA TRP A 52 -2.78 -0.24 0.31
C TRP A 52 -4.29 -0.01 0.30
N PHE A 53 -4.87 0.05 -0.88
CA PHE A 53 -6.30 0.19 -1.12
C PHE A 53 -6.77 -0.91 -2.07
N GLY A 54 -8.00 -1.39 -1.89
CA GLY A 54 -8.54 -2.43 -2.74
C GLY A 54 -10.06 -2.35 -2.88
N PHE A 55 -10.58 -2.96 -3.94
CA PHE A 55 -12.00 -3.11 -4.15
C PHE A 55 -12.50 -4.39 -3.49
N PHE A 56 -13.59 -4.28 -2.76
CA PHE A 56 -14.25 -5.40 -2.09
C PHE A 56 -15.70 -5.49 -2.53
N ALA A 57 -16.17 -6.70 -2.74
CA ALA A 57 -17.58 -6.98 -2.97
C ALA A 57 -18.24 -7.51 -1.68
N PRO A 58 -19.52 -7.23 -1.45
CA PRO A 58 -20.29 -7.83 -0.36
C PRO A 58 -20.26 -9.36 -0.41
N LYS A 59 -20.37 -10.00 0.76
CA LYS A 59 -20.52 -11.45 0.84
C LYS A 59 -21.74 -11.93 0.04
N GLY A 60 -21.55 -12.94 -0.79
CA GLY A 60 -22.61 -13.49 -1.63
C GLY A 60 -22.76 -12.84 -3.01
N THR A 61 -21.90 -11.87 -3.36
CA THR A 61 -21.85 -11.37 -4.73
C THR A 61 -21.50 -12.51 -5.69
N PRO A 62 -22.30 -12.72 -6.78
CA PRO A 62 -22.04 -13.78 -7.74
C PRO A 62 -20.62 -13.72 -8.32
N PRO A 63 -19.89 -14.83 -8.44
CA PRO A 63 -18.52 -14.84 -8.97
C PRO A 63 -18.37 -14.15 -10.34
N ALA A 64 -19.33 -14.35 -11.24
CA ALA A 64 -19.31 -13.70 -12.55
C ALA A 64 -19.33 -12.15 -12.49
N VAL A 65 -19.94 -11.57 -11.46
CA VAL A 65 -19.94 -10.11 -11.23
C VAL A 65 -18.56 -9.67 -10.75
N VAL A 66 -17.97 -10.42 -9.80
CA VAL A 66 -16.62 -10.16 -9.29
C VAL A 66 -15.60 -10.25 -10.43
N ASP A 67 -15.66 -11.27 -11.26
CA ASP A 67 -14.76 -11.48 -12.39
C ASP A 67 -14.91 -10.35 -13.43
N THR A 68 -16.14 -9.90 -13.69
CA THR A 68 -16.38 -8.78 -14.60
C THR A 68 -15.75 -7.50 -14.06
N ILE A 69 -16.00 -7.14 -12.80
CA ILE A 69 -15.42 -5.93 -12.19
C ILE A 69 -13.89 -6.02 -12.19
N ASN A 70 -13.33 -7.17 -11.81
CA ASN A 70 -11.88 -7.37 -11.80
C ASN A 70 -11.28 -7.17 -13.18
N ARG A 71 -11.87 -7.75 -14.23
CA ARG A 71 -11.41 -7.59 -15.61
C ARG A 71 -11.43 -6.12 -16.04
N GLU A 72 -12.54 -5.41 -15.81
CA GLU A 72 -12.69 -4.00 -16.22
C GLU A 72 -11.71 -3.09 -15.44
N VAL A 73 -11.53 -3.31 -14.14
CA VAL A 73 -10.55 -2.56 -13.34
C VAL A 73 -9.13 -2.80 -13.86
N ASN A 74 -8.73 -4.09 -14.07
CA ASN A 74 -7.40 -4.38 -14.61
C ASN A 74 -7.18 -3.77 -16.00
N ALA A 75 -8.20 -3.76 -16.85
CA ALA A 75 -8.13 -3.15 -18.19
C ALA A 75 -7.95 -1.62 -18.13
N ALA A 76 -8.47 -0.96 -17.11
CA ALA A 76 -8.34 0.49 -16.93
C ALA A 76 -6.98 0.93 -16.37
N LEU A 77 -6.27 0.07 -15.61
CA LEU A 77 -5.03 0.43 -14.91
C LEU A 77 -3.95 1.04 -15.84
N PRO A 78 -3.66 0.49 -17.05
CA PRO A 78 -2.63 1.07 -17.92
C PRO A 78 -2.90 2.53 -18.30
N ALA A 79 -4.17 2.89 -18.53
CA ALA A 79 -4.56 4.26 -18.87
C ALA A 79 -4.43 5.23 -17.68
N LEU A 80 -4.56 4.72 -16.45
CA LEU A 80 -4.49 5.51 -15.22
C LEU A 80 -3.08 5.56 -14.61
N GLN A 81 -2.17 4.72 -15.08
CA GLN A 81 -0.86 4.51 -14.46
C GLN A 81 -0.08 5.82 -14.27
N ALA A 82 0.03 6.63 -15.31
CA ALA A 82 0.79 7.88 -15.24
C ALA A 82 0.21 8.86 -14.22
N GLN A 83 -1.13 8.96 -14.17
CA GLN A 83 -1.81 9.82 -13.19
C GLN A 83 -1.59 9.30 -11.77
N MET A 84 -1.79 8.01 -11.54
CA MET A 84 -1.60 7.42 -10.21
C MET A 84 -0.17 7.58 -9.69
N LEU A 85 0.84 7.32 -10.52
CA LEU A 85 2.25 7.52 -10.16
C LEU A 85 2.56 8.99 -9.86
N ASN A 86 2.00 9.92 -10.65
CA ASN A 86 2.18 11.36 -10.37
C ASN A 86 1.59 11.77 -9.01
N GLU A 87 0.55 11.12 -8.56
CA GLU A 87 -0.07 11.31 -7.25
C GLU A 87 0.60 10.48 -6.14
N GLY A 88 1.60 9.68 -6.46
CA GLY A 88 2.35 8.87 -5.50
C GLY A 88 1.68 7.54 -5.14
N ALA A 89 0.73 7.07 -5.95
CA ALA A 89 0.08 5.78 -5.82
C ALA A 89 0.58 4.82 -6.91
N GLU A 90 0.92 3.60 -6.53
CA GLU A 90 1.37 2.57 -7.47
C GLU A 90 0.20 1.64 -7.83
N PRO A 91 -0.21 1.57 -9.11
CA PRO A 91 -1.26 0.67 -9.51
C PRO A 91 -0.80 -0.79 -9.48
N VAL A 92 -1.55 -1.64 -8.78
CA VAL A 92 -1.31 -3.08 -8.69
C VAL A 92 -2.55 -3.80 -9.21
N GLY A 93 -2.41 -4.45 -10.37
CA GLY A 93 -3.45 -5.32 -10.91
C GLY A 93 -3.41 -6.71 -10.28
N GLY A 94 -4.19 -7.63 -10.85
CA GLY A 94 -4.16 -9.03 -10.47
C GLY A 94 -5.53 -9.67 -10.36
N THR A 95 -5.55 -10.92 -9.95
CA THR A 95 -6.77 -11.71 -9.78
C THR A 95 -7.36 -11.57 -8.38
N PRO A 96 -8.66 -11.84 -8.19
CA PRO A 96 -9.28 -11.90 -6.87
C PRO A 96 -8.58 -12.88 -5.92
N ALA A 97 -8.07 -14.01 -6.45
CA ALA A 97 -7.33 -15.00 -5.65
C ALA A 97 -5.99 -14.47 -5.15
N GLN A 98 -5.25 -13.74 -5.98
CA GLN A 98 -3.99 -13.09 -5.58
C GLN A 98 -4.24 -12.03 -4.51
N PHE A 99 -5.27 -11.21 -4.68
CA PHE A 99 -5.62 -10.21 -3.68
C PHE A 99 -6.06 -10.85 -2.35
N ALA A 100 -6.85 -11.92 -2.39
CA ALA A 100 -7.23 -12.67 -1.19
C ALA A 100 -6.01 -13.29 -0.47
N ALA A 101 -5.01 -13.76 -1.21
CA ALA A 101 -3.76 -14.26 -0.62
C ALA A 101 -2.96 -13.12 0.05
N PHE A 102 -2.85 -11.97 -0.61
CA PHE A 102 -2.22 -10.77 -0.06
C PHE A 102 -2.90 -10.33 1.25
N ILE A 103 -4.23 -10.26 1.28
CA ILE A 103 -4.99 -9.89 2.49
C ILE A 103 -4.68 -10.84 3.66
N ARG A 104 -4.60 -12.15 3.40
CA ARG A 104 -4.24 -13.12 4.45
C ARG A 104 -2.84 -12.86 4.99
N GLN A 105 -1.86 -12.61 4.13
CA GLN A 105 -0.49 -12.29 4.55
C GLN A 105 -0.44 -11.01 5.40
N GLU A 106 -1.13 -9.97 4.97
CA GLU A 106 -1.21 -8.72 5.73
C GLU A 106 -1.91 -8.94 7.08
N HIS A 107 -3.04 -9.65 7.10
CA HIS A 107 -3.73 -9.99 8.33
C HIS A 107 -2.80 -10.73 9.32
N ASP A 108 -2.09 -11.75 8.88
CA ASP A 108 -1.22 -12.56 9.74
C ASP A 108 -0.02 -11.75 10.25
N LYS A 109 0.57 -10.92 9.40
CA LYS A 109 1.64 -9.98 9.75
C LYS A 109 1.19 -9.05 10.89
N TRP A 110 0.07 -8.37 10.70
CA TRP A 110 -0.42 -7.40 11.68
C TRP A 110 -0.98 -8.06 12.94
N ALA A 111 -1.66 -9.20 12.82
CA ALA A 111 -2.13 -9.96 13.97
C ALA A 111 -0.98 -10.43 14.88
N ALA A 112 0.15 -10.83 14.31
CA ALA A 112 1.34 -11.18 15.07
C ALA A 112 1.91 -9.96 15.82
N LEU A 113 1.93 -8.81 15.18
CA LEU A 113 2.42 -7.56 15.77
C LEU A 113 1.52 -7.09 16.90
N VAL A 114 0.20 -7.05 16.69
CA VAL A 114 -0.79 -6.64 17.69
C VAL A 114 -0.67 -7.50 18.93
N ARG A 115 -0.63 -8.83 18.79
CA ARG A 115 -0.45 -9.76 19.93
C ARG A 115 0.83 -9.50 20.74
N LYS A 116 1.89 -9.03 20.08
CA LYS A 116 3.15 -8.71 20.75
C LYS A 116 3.07 -7.44 21.61
N PHE A 117 2.19 -6.51 21.23
CA PHE A 117 2.04 -5.21 21.89
C PHE A 117 0.72 -5.04 22.66
N GLU A 118 -0.17 -6.03 22.63
CA GLU A 118 -1.33 -6.02 23.52
C GLU A 118 -0.81 -6.03 24.97
N PRO A 119 -1.13 -5.00 25.78
CA PRO A 119 -0.86 -5.07 27.20
C PRO A 119 -1.66 -6.26 27.74
N SER A 120 -1.00 -7.14 28.50
CA SER A 120 -1.71 -8.19 29.24
C SER A 120 -2.83 -7.51 30.01
N ALA A 121 -4.07 -7.75 29.61
CA ALA A 121 -5.23 -7.28 30.38
C ALA A 121 -5.18 -8.00 31.73
N ASN A 122 -4.67 -7.33 32.73
CA ASN A 122 -4.78 -7.72 34.15
C ASN A 122 -6.14 -7.25 34.67
#